data_a48a6c80417acd4d806e8cefa07d776d
#
_entry.id   a48a6c80417acd4d806e8cefa07d776d
#
_cell.length_a   1.000
_cell.length_b   1.000
_cell.length_c   1.000
_cell.angle_alpha   90.00
_cell.angle_beta   90.00
_cell.angle_gamma   90.00
#
_symmetry.space_group_name_H-M   'P 1'
#
loop_
_entity.id
_entity.type
_entity.pdbx_description
1 polymer ?
#
loop_
_entity_poly.entity_id
_entity_poly.type
_entity_poly.pdbx_seq_one_letter_code
_entity_poly.pdbx_strand_id
1 'polypeptide(L)'
;GGKVRIVRINGVEVDFTGEYNALIVVQQDKPGVVAHITKILSDRGVNIAFMRLFREEKGHTAYTIVESDERLPEGVDQLLLENPNIRDVMVVQQ
;
A
#
# COMPACT_ATOMS: atom_id res chain seq x y z
N GLY A 1 -4.98 -19.49 10.59
CA GLY A 1 -5.18 -18.18 10.32
C GLY A 1 -6.40 -17.89 9.53
N GLY A 2 -6.25 -17.13 8.61
CA GLY A 2 -7.21 -17.07 7.58
C GLY A 2 -8.31 -16.05 7.70
N LYS A 3 -8.13 -15.03 8.50
CA LYS A 3 -9.04 -13.90 8.39
C LYS A 3 -8.64 -13.11 7.15
N VAL A 4 -9.62 -12.88 6.30
CA VAL A 4 -9.45 -12.03 5.13
C VAL A 4 -10.20 -10.74 5.40
N ARG A 5 -9.52 -9.63 5.19
CA ARG A 5 -10.15 -8.32 5.23
C ARG A 5 -10.36 -7.83 3.82
N ILE A 6 -11.49 -7.19 3.62
CA ILE A 6 -11.82 -6.62 2.33
C ILE A 6 -12.11 -5.13 2.53
N VAL A 7 -11.44 -4.30 1.75
CA VAL A 7 -11.75 -2.87 1.69
C VAL A 7 -12.10 -2.52 0.25
N ARG A 8 -12.85 -1.46 0.09
CA ARG A 8 -13.25 -1.01 -1.23
C ARG A 8 -12.69 0.38 -1.46
N ILE A 9 -11.91 0.51 -2.53
CA ILE A 9 -11.30 1.78 -2.89
C ILE A 9 -11.68 2.09 -4.33
N ASN A 10 -12.33 3.23 -4.54
CA ASN A 10 -12.79 3.65 -5.87
C ASN A 10 -13.60 2.56 -6.56
N GLY A 11 -14.42 1.83 -5.79
CA GLY A 11 -15.25 0.76 -6.34
C GLY A 11 -14.53 -0.56 -6.56
N VAL A 12 -13.24 -0.63 -6.27
CA VAL A 12 -12.44 -1.84 -6.43
C VAL A 12 -12.27 -2.53 -5.08
N GLU A 13 -12.55 -3.81 -5.02
CA GLU A 13 -12.34 -4.60 -3.82
C GLU A 13 -10.87 -4.99 -3.70
N VAL A 14 -10.30 -4.71 -2.54
CA VAL A 14 -8.93 -5.10 -2.20
C VAL A 14 -8.98 -5.98 -0.98
N ASP A 15 -8.43 -7.18 -1.09
CA ASP A 15 -8.38 -8.11 0.03
C ASP A 15 -6.95 -8.23 0.56
N PHE A 16 -6.84 -8.46 1.86
CA PHE A 16 -5.56 -8.69 2.51
C PHE A 16 -5.77 -9.59 3.72
N THR A 17 -4.67 -10.08 4.31
CA THR A 17 -4.78 -11.16 5.28
C THR A 17 -5.48 -10.77 6.57
N GLY A 18 -5.43 -9.51 6.95
CA GLY A 18 -6.00 -9.04 8.21
C GLY A 18 -5.17 -9.39 9.44
N GLU A 19 -4.04 -10.07 9.26
CA GLU A 19 -3.15 -10.46 10.36
C GLU A 19 -2.09 -9.43 10.65
N TYR A 20 -1.80 -8.55 9.70
CA TYR A 20 -0.73 -7.58 9.75
C TYR A 20 -1.28 -6.16 9.67
N ASN A 21 -0.41 -5.21 9.92
CA ASN A 21 -0.72 -3.83 9.59
C ASN A 21 -0.60 -3.68 8.07
N ALA A 22 -1.50 -2.95 7.46
CA ALA A 22 -1.57 -2.87 6.02
C ALA A 22 -1.55 -1.43 5.53
N LEU A 23 -0.89 -1.25 4.39
CA LEU A 23 -0.84 -0.01 3.65
C LEU A 23 -1.36 -0.30 2.25
N ILE A 24 -2.35 0.45 1.82
CA ILE A 24 -2.92 0.28 0.50
C ILE A 24 -2.72 1.59 -0.26
N VAL A 25 -1.99 1.51 -1.37
CA VAL A 25 -1.64 2.69 -2.16
C VAL A 25 -2.32 2.61 -3.51
N VAL A 26 -3.06 3.65 -3.85
CA VAL A 26 -3.65 3.82 -5.18
C VAL A 26 -2.74 4.75 -5.97
N GLN A 27 -2.24 4.29 -7.09
CA GLN A 27 -1.18 4.97 -7.81
C GLN A 27 -1.36 4.90 -9.31
N GLN A 28 -0.66 5.76 -10.01
CA GLN A 28 -0.51 5.59 -11.45
C GLN A 28 0.46 4.45 -11.70
N ASP A 29 0.15 3.62 -12.69
CA ASP A 29 0.98 2.48 -13.06
C ASP A 29 2.19 2.98 -13.86
N LYS A 30 3.21 3.47 -13.15
CA LYS A 30 4.41 4.05 -13.73
C LYS A 30 5.66 3.51 -13.07
N PRO A 31 6.78 3.48 -13.79
CA PRO A 31 8.05 3.10 -13.19
C PRO A 31 8.41 3.99 -12.01
N GLY A 32 9.05 3.42 -11.01
CA GLY A 32 9.56 4.15 -9.86
C GLY A 32 8.59 4.32 -8.71
N VAL A 33 7.28 4.11 -8.90
CA VAL A 33 6.32 4.30 -7.82
C VAL A 33 6.51 3.26 -6.72
N VAL A 34 6.65 1.99 -7.10
CA VAL A 34 6.89 0.92 -6.13
C VAL A 34 8.20 1.15 -5.39
N ALA A 35 9.24 1.56 -6.10
CA ALA A 35 10.53 1.86 -5.49
C ALA A 35 10.41 2.99 -4.46
N HIS A 36 9.63 4.00 -4.76
CA HIS A 36 9.37 5.11 -3.84
C HIS A 36 8.68 4.62 -2.57
N ILE A 37 7.66 3.77 -2.72
CA ILE A 37 6.93 3.20 -1.58
C ILE A 37 7.88 2.40 -0.69
N THR A 38 8.63 1.49 -1.27
CA THR A 38 9.52 0.62 -0.51
C THR A 38 10.66 1.39 0.14
N LYS A 39 11.16 2.43 -0.52
CA LYS A 39 12.21 3.27 0.07
C LYS A 39 11.72 4.01 1.31
N ILE A 40 10.53 4.59 1.25
CA ILE A 40 9.96 5.29 2.39
C ILE A 40 9.81 4.34 3.58
N LEU A 41 9.29 3.14 3.33
CA LEU A 41 9.11 2.15 4.39
C LEU A 41 10.45 1.67 4.93
N SER A 42 11.39 1.37 4.06
CA SER A 42 12.73 0.91 4.44
C SER A 42 13.47 1.95 5.27
N ASP A 43 13.43 3.22 4.85
CA ASP A 43 14.10 4.31 5.55
C ASP A 43 13.54 4.51 6.97
N ARG A 44 12.33 4.05 7.22
CA ARG A 44 11.69 4.16 8.53
C ARG A 44 11.68 2.86 9.31
N GLY A 45 12.47 1.89 8.87
CA GLY A 45 12.66 0.65 9.58
C GLY A 45 11.48 -0.31 9.52
N VAL A 46 10.61 -0.16 8.54
CA VAL A 46 9.48 -1.07 8.38
C VAL A 46 9.92 -2.29 7.59
N ASN A 47 9.76 -3.46 8.19
CA ASN A 47 10.04 -4.72 7.52
C ASN A 47 8.77 -5.20 6.82
N ILE A 48 8.83 -5.31 5.52
CA ILE A 48 7.69 -5.74 4.71
C ILE A 48 7.54 -7.26 4.83
N ALA A 49 6.41 -7.69 5.36
CA ALA A 49 6.11 -9.12 5.46
C ALA A 49 5.51 -9.65 4.16
N PHE A 50 4.74 -8.83 3.49
CA PHE A 50 4.04 -9.21 2.27
C PHE A 50 3.79 -7.97 1.43
N MET A 51 3.91 -8.11 0.11
CA MET A 51 3.59 -7.03 -0.81
C MET A 51 2.96 -7.61 -2.06
N ARG A 52 1.92 -6.95 -2.52
CA ARG A 52 1.24 -7.35 -3.75
C ARG A 52 0.88 -6.10 -4.55
N LEU A 53 1.06 -6.21 -5.85
CA LEU A 53 0.68 -5.16 -6.80
C LEU A 53 -0.30 -5.74 -7.79
N PHE A 54 -1.37 -5.03 -8.07
CA PHE A 54 -2.23 -5.40 -9.18
C PHE A 54 -2.69 -4.15 -9.92
N ARG A 55 -3.06 -4.35 -11.17
CA ARG A 55 -3.50 -3.30 -12.07
C ARG A 55 -4.94 -3.47 -12.42
N GLU A 56 -5.68 -2.37 -12.50
CA GLU A 56 -7.00 -2.41 -13.12
C GLU A 56 -6.84 -2.47 -14.64
N GLU A 57 -5.95 -1.62 -15.13
CA GLU A 57 -5.76 -1.46 -16.55
C GLU A 57 -4.33 -1.03 -16.78
N LYS A 58 -3.65 -1.68 -17.72
CA LYS A 58 -2.25 -1.41 -18.00
C LYS A 58 -2.03 0.05 -18.35
N GLY A 59 -1.07 0.67 -17.68
CA GLY A 59 -0.70 2.06 -17.93
C GLY A 59 -1.59 3.08 -17.23
N HIS A 60 -2.53 2.64 -16.42
CA HIS A 60 -3.47 3.54 -15.72
C HIS A 60 -3.31 3.42 -14.22
N THR A 61 -4.24 2.76 -13.55
CA THR A 61 -4.27 2.69 -12.10
C THR A 61 -3.75 1.35 -11.61
N ALA A 62 -2.88 1.41 -10.62
CA ALA A 62 -2.38 0.23 -9.92
C ALA A 62 -2.62 0.38 -8.43
N TYR A 63 -2.66 -0.75 -7.74
CA TYR A 63 -2.86 -0.84 -6.31
C TYR A 63 -1.71 -1.63 -5.72
N THR A 64 -1.03 -1.04 -4.73
CA THR A 64 0.03 -1.72 -3.99
C THR A 64 -0.45 -1.95 -2.57
N ILE A 65 -0.47 -3.21 -2.16
CA ILE A 65 -0.81 -3.59 -0.79
C ILE A 65 0.48 -4.03 -0.12
N VAL A 66 0.81 -3.40 0.99
CA VAL A 66 1.97 -3.75 1.81
C VAL A 66 1.47 -4.16 3.18
N GLU A 67 1.96 -5.29 3.68
CA GLU A 67 1.64 -5.73 5.03
C GLU A 67 2.95 -5.86 5.82
N SER A 68 2.93 -5.40 7.06
CA SER A 68 4.12 -5.44 7.92
C SER A 68 3.76 -5.91 9.32
N ASP A 69 4.75 -6.50 10.00
CA ASP A 69 4.61 -6.92 11.40
C ASP A 69 4.53 -5.71 12.32
N GLU A 70 5.32 -4.68 12.03
CA GLU A 70 5.35 -3.47 12.83
C GLU A 70 4.20 -2.55 12.48
N ARG A 71 3.83 -1.70 13.42
CA ARG A 71 2.90 -0.62 13.11
C ARG A 71 3.54 0.30 12.08
N LEU A 72 2.74 0.76 11.16
CA LEU A 72 3.21 1.70 10.16
C LEU A 72 3.46 3.05 10.82
N PRO A 73 4.52 3.76 10.40
CA PRO A 73 4.87 5.04 11.02
C PRO A 73 3.74 6.05 10.86
N GLU A 74 3.55 6.85 11.88
CA GLU A 74 2.60 7.95 11.82
C GLU A 74 3.02 8.93 10.74
N GLY A 75 2.09 9.36 9.92
CA GLY A 75 2.38 10.29 8.83
C GLY A 75 2.91 9.65 7.57
N VAL A 76 3.01 8.32 7.51
CA VAL A 76 3.53 7.63 6.33
C VAL A 76 2.67 7.91 5.11
N ASP A 77 1.36 8.05 5.28
CA ASP A 77 0.45 8.38 4.20
C ASP A 77 0.78 9.74 3.58
N GLN A 78 1.08 10.73 4.41
CA GLN A 78 1.43 12.06 3.93
C GLN A 78 2.73 12.05 3.15
N LEU A 79 3.71 11.28 3.62
CA LEU A 79 4.98 11.15 2.90
C LEU A 79 4.81 10.52 1.53
N LEU A 80 3.99 9.50 1.46
CA LEU A 80 3.70 8.84 0.19
C LEU A 80 2.98 9.77 -0.77
N LEU A 81 2.02 10.53 -0.25
CA LEU A 81 1.24 11.46 -1.07
C LEU A 81 2.05 12.63 -1.63
N GLU A 82 3.28 12.83 -1.17
CA GLU A 82 4.17 13.80 -1.78
C GLU A 82 4.56 13.41 -3.22
N ASN A 83 4.44 12.13 -3.55
CA ASN A 83 4.69 11.69 -4.91
C ASN A 83 3.45 11.97 -5.77
N PRO A 84 3.59 12.76 -6.85
CA PRO A 84 2.42 13.12 -7.67
C PRO A 84 1.78 11.95 -8.39
N ASN A 85 2.44 10.81 -8.48
CA ASN A 85 1.88 9.61 -9.09
C ASN A 85 1.09 8.77 -8.09
N ILE A 86 1.09 9.12 -6.81
CA ILE A 86 0.29 8.45 -5.80
C ILE A 86 -0.97 9.28 -5.57
N ARG A 87 -2.12 8.63 -5.70
CA ARG A 87 -3.42 9.31 -5.66
C ARG A 87 -4.09 9.20 -4.30
N ASP A 88 -3.94 8.06 -3.65
CA ASP A 88 -4.59 7.83 -2.37
C ASP A 88 -3.81 6.80 -1.58
N VAL A 89 -3.92 6.89 -0.26
CA VAL A 89 -3.24 5.96 0.66
C VAL A 89 -4.20 5.65 1.80
N MET A 90 -4.37 4.37 2.08
CA MET A 90 -5.16 3.90 3.21
C MET A 90 -4.26 3.09 4.14
N VAL A 91 -4.31 3.40 5.44
CA VAL A 91 -3.55 2.69 6.46
C VAL A 91 -4.53 1.94 7.35
N VAL A 92 -4.30 0.65 7.52
CA VAL A 92 -5.10 -0.20 8.40
C VAL A 92 -4.18 -0.73 9.47
N GLN A 93 -4.36 -0.29 10.71
CA GLN A 93 -3.54 -0.73 11.85
C GLN A 93 -4.27 -1.80 12.64
N GLN A 94 -3.50 -2.75 13.12
CA GLN A 94 -4.02 -3.78 14.01
C GLN A 94 -4.09 -3.30 15.45
#